data_952ce987154d8f341317a723f2f18688
#
_entry.id   952ce987154d8f341317a723f2f18688
#
_cell.length_a   1.000
_cell.length_b   1.000
_cell.length_c   1.000
_cell.angle_alpha   90.00
_cell.angle_beta   90.00
_cell.angle_gamma   90.00
#
_symmetry.space_group_name_H-M   'P 1'
#
loop_
_entity.id
_entity.type
_entity.pdbx_description
1 polymer ?
#
loop_
_entity_poly.entity_id
_entity_poly.type
_entity_poly.pdbx_seq_one_letter_code
_entity_poly.pdbx_strand_id
1 'polypeptide(L)'
;MRVVYPTLIERSDDIYLVFVPDLMIYTEGKDLPDAIEMARDAISLKCLSIEDSKKEIPEPSNYEKAIDLAKSIHEGESFDYTKGIITTVDADLTRYRKKLDKKMVRKNLTIPSWMNVE
;
A
#
# COMPACT_ATOMS: atom_id res chain seq x y z
N MET A 1 -6.10 12.46 7.92
CA MET A 1 -4.73 12.63 7.43
C MET A 1 -4.56 11.94 6.08
N ARG A 2 -3.94 12.64 5.15
CA ARG A 2 -3.66 12.06 3.83
C ARG A 2 -2.17 11.84 3.67
N VAL A 3 -1.84 10.74 3.04
CA VAL A 3 -0.45 10.44 2.70
C VAL A 3 -0.36 10.16 1.21
N VAL A 4 0.84 10.33 0.64
CA VAL A 4 1.07 10.04 -0.77
C VAL A 4 2.48 9.50 -0.90
N TYR A 5 2.64 8.41 -1.66
CA TYR A 5 3.96 7.79 -1.81
C TYR A 5 4.23 7.46 -3.27
N PRO A 6 5.48 7.59 -3.72
CA PRO A 6 5.86 7.14 -5.04
C PRO A 6 5.70 5.62 -5.11
N THR A 7 5.16 5.16 -6.21
CA THR A 7 4.80 3.76 -6.41
C THR A 7 5.26 3.33 -7.79
N LEU A 8 5.96 2.21 -7.84
CA LEU A 8 6.45 1.63 -9.08
C LEU A 8 5.52 0.48 -9.45
N ILE A 9 5.02 0.50 -10.68
CA ILE A 9 4.12 -0.53 -11.17
C ILE A 9 4.69 -1.06 -12.48
N GLU A 10 4.94 -2.36 -12.52
CA GLU A 10 5.53 -3.02 -13.69
C GLU A 10 4.66 -4.18 -14.14
N ARG A 11 4.37 -4.23 -15.43
CA ARG A 11 3.59 -5.33 -15.95
C ARG A 11 4.47 -6.56 -16.11
N SER A 12 4.00 -7.69 -15.64
CA SER A 12 4.69 -8.97 -15.74
C SER A 12 3.67 -10.02 -16.16
N ASP A 13 3.74 -10.43 -17.41
CA ASP A 13 2.76 -11.36 -18.01
C ASP A 13 1.34 -10.80 -17.86
N ASP A 14 0.49 -11.49 -17.12
CA ASP A 14 -0.91 -11.11 -16.97
C ASP A 14 -1.22 -10.29 -15.74
N ILE A 15 -0.19 -9.95 -14.96
CA ILE A 15 -0.40 -9.19 -13.72
C ILE A 15 0.47 -7.94 -13.70
N TYR A 16 0.14 -7.05 -12.78
CA TYR A 16 0.91 -5.84 -12.55
C TYR A 16 1.53 -5.94 -11.15
N LEU A 17 2.86 -5.90 -11.11
CA LEU A 17 3.60 -5.92 -9.85
C LEU A 17 3.71 -4.50 -9.32
N VAL A 18 3.50 -4.34 -8.03
CA VAL A 18 3.48 -3.04 -7.38
C VAL A 18 4.53 -3.00 -6.27
N PHE A 19 5.31 -1.95 -6.24
CA PHE A 19 6.30 -1.74 -5.21
C PHE A 19 6.23 -0.30 -4.68
N VAL A 20 6.10 -0.14 -3.37
CA VAL A 20 6.13 1.15 -2.71
C VAL A 20 7.40 1.19 -1.85
N PRO A 21 8.50 1.77 -2.37
CA PRO A 21 9.79 1.69 -1.69
C PRO A 21 9.82 2.25 -0.28
N ASP A 22 9.20 3.39 -0.06
CA ASP A 22 9.24 4.05 1.25
C ASP A 22 8.64 3.22 2.36
N LEU A 23 7.72 2.35 2.03
CA LEU A 23 7.02 1.51 2.99
C LEU A 23 7.36 0.04 2.84
N MET A 24 8.24 -0.28 1.90
CA MET A 24 8.63 -1.67 1.61
C MET A 24 7.41 -2.56 1.35
N ILE A 25 6.48 -2.05 0.57
CA ILE A 25 5.26 -2.77 0.23
C ILE A 25 5.42 -3.41 -1.14
N TYR A 26 5.06 -4.70 -1.22
CA TYR A 26 4.97 -5.44 -2.48
C TYR A 26 3.55 -5.96 -2.59
N THR A 27 2.91 -5.69 -3.72
CA THR A 27 1.60 -6.24 -3.98
C THR A 27 1.43 -6.42 -5.48
N GLU A 28 0.25 -6.79 -5.92
CA GLU A 28 -0.02 -7.00 -7.33
C GLU A 28 -1.48 -6.76 -7.65
N GLY A 29 -1.77 -6.53 -8.92
CA GLY A 29 -3.13 -6.34 -9.39
C GLY A 29 -3.34 -7.02 -10.73
N LYS A 30 -4.57 -7.27 -11.10
CA LYS A 30 -4.94 -7.92 -12.35
C LYS A 30 -4.83 -6.99 -13.54
N ASP A 31 -5.08 -5.70 -13.30
CA ASP A 31 -4.97 -4.66 -14.31
C ASP A 31 -4.47 -3.41 -13.61
N LEU A 32 -4.28 -2.35 -14.37
CA LEU A 32 -3.71 -1.13 -13.79
C LEU A 32 -4.61 -0.48 -12.73
N PRO A 33 -5.91 -0.33 -12.94
CA PRO A 33 -6.77 0.20 -11.88
C PRO A 33 -6.72 -0.64 -10.61
N ASP A 34 -6.74 -1.96 -10.76
CA ASP A 34 -6.67 -2.86 -9.61
C ASP A 34 -5.34 -2.72 -8.89
N ALA A 35 -4.23 -2.59 -9.64
CA ALA A 35 -2.91 -2.41 -9.06
C ALA A 35 -2.85 -1.15 -8.21
N ILE A 36 -3.44 -0.06 -8.69
CA ILE A 36 -3.48 1.20 -7.95
C ILE A 36 -4.32 1.06 -6.69
N GLU A 37 -5.45 0.37 -6.79
CA GLU A 37 -6.30 0.11 -5.62
C GLU A 37 -5.58 -0.75 -4.58
N MET A 38 -4.88 -1.77 -5.03
CA MET A 38 -4.11 -2.63 -4.14
C MET A 38 -3.00 -1.86 -3.45
N ALA A 39 -2.35 -0.96 -4.19
CA ALA A 39 -1.32 -0.09 -3.61
C ALA A 39 -1.92 0.82 -2.54
N ARG A 40 -3.05 1.44 -2.83
CA ARG A 40 -3.72 2.35 -1.89
C ARG A 40 -4.12 1.62 -0.62
N ASP A 41 -4.68 0.44 -0.77
CA ASP A 41 -5.11 -0.39 0.34
C ASP A 41 -3.92 -0.78 1.21
N ALA A 42 -2.84 -1.23 0.59
CA ALA A 42 -1.64 -1.64 1.31
C ALA A 42 -0.95 -0.47 2.01
N ILE A 43 -0.89 0.69 1.36
CA ILE A 43 -0.35 1.91 1.96
C ILE A 43 -1.16 2.28 3.20
N SER A 44 -2.48 2.24 3.07
CA SER A 44 -3.37 2.60 4.18
C SER A 44 -3.16 1.68 5.37
N LEU A 45 -3.16 0.38 5.14
CA LEU A 45 -2.97 -0.61 6.21
C LEU A 45 -1.59 -0.45 6.87
N LYS A 46 -0.55 -0.28 6.08
CA LYS A 46 0.80 -0.13 6.61
C LYS A 46 0.95 1.12 7.45
N CYS A 47 0.44 2.24 6.96
CA CYS A 47 0.52 3.50 7.70
C CYS A 47 -0.27 3.45 9.00
N LEU A 48 -1.46 2.86 8.99
CA LEU A 48 -2.24 2.71 10.22
C LEU A 48 -1.56 1.81 11.22
N SER A 49 -0.91 0.76 10.73
CA SER A 49 -0.14 -0.14 11.58
C SER A 49 1.03 0.59 12.25
N ILE A 50 1.74 1.41 11.48
CA ILE A 50 2.86 2.22 12.00
C ILE A 50 2.34 3.20 13.06
N GLU A 51 1.25 3.86 12.76
CA GLU A 51 0.62 4.82 13.66
C GLU A 51 0.18 4.14 14.96
N ASP A 52 -0.44 2.99 14.86
CA ASP A 52 -0.90 2.25 16.03
C ASP A 52 0.26 1.72 16.87
N SER A 53 1.43 1.55 16.27
CA SER A 53 2.65 1.18 16.98
C SER A 53 3.34 2.39 17.58
N LYS A 54 2.74 3.58 17.43
CA LYS A 54 3.29 4.85 17.92
C LYS A 54 4.63 5.20 17.33
N LYS A 55 4.83 4.81 16.09
CA LYS A 55 6.00 5.17 15.31
C LYS A 55 5.61 6.23 14.29
N GLU A 56 6.61 6.92 13.79
CA GLU A 56 6.37 7.94 12.77
C GLU A 56 6.19 7.32 11.41
N ILE A 57 5.19 7.81 10.68
CA ILE A 57 4.98 7.40 9.31
C ILE A 57 6.09 8.03 8.46
N PRO A 58 6.77 7.26 7.61
CA PRO A 58 7.86 7.79 6.79
C PRO A 58 7.42 8.92 5.88
N GLU A 59 8.30 9.90 5.69
CA GLU A 59 8.08 10.97 4.73
C GLU A 59 8.21 10.41 3.32
N PRO A 60 7.39 10.85 2.39
CA PRO A 60 7.49 10.35 1.02
C PRO A 60 8.77 10.85 0.36
N SER A 61 9.47 9.96 -0.33
CA SER A 61 10.63 10.32 -1.12
C SER A 61 10.21 11.00 -2.42
N ASN A 62 11.13 11.73 -3.05
CA ASN A 62 10.89 12.17 -4.41
C ASN A 62 11.13 10.96 -5.30
N TYR A 63 10.81 11.06 -6.58
CA TYR A 63 10.83 9.90 -7.39
C TYR A 63 12.25 9.42 -7.78
N GLU A 64 13.21 10.32 -7.83
CA GLU A 64 14.59 9.92 -8.06
C GLU A 64 15.09 9.02 -6.92
N LYS A 65 14.79 9.43 -5.70
CA LYS A 65 15.16 8.67 -4.52
C LYS A 65 14.42 7.34 -4.47
N ALA A 66 13.17 7.32 -4.88
CA ALA A 66 12.38 6.09 -4.93
C ALA A 66 12.98 5.09 -5.92
N ILE A 67 13.42 5.57 -7.06
CA ILE A 67 14.07 4.73 -8.06
C ILE A 67 15.39 4.19 -7.52
N ASP A 68 16.19 5.03 -6.88
CA ASP A 68 17.45 4.61 -6.30
C ASP A 68 17.25 3.56 -5.22
N LEU A 69 16.24 3.75 -4.39
CA LEU A 69 15.92 2.81 -3.35
C LEU A 69 15.48 1.47 -3.94
N ALA A 70 14.67 1.51 -4.98
CA ALA A 70 14.24 0.29 -5.67
C ALA A 70 15.43 -0.47 -6.28
N LYS A 71 16.36 0.26 -6.89
CA LYS A 71 17.57 -0.36 -7.45
C LYS A 71 18.40 -1.02 -6.36
N SER A 72 18.55 -0.35 -5.24
CA SER A 72 19.33 -0.86 -4.12
C SER A 72 18.73 -2.17 -3.58
N ILE A 73 17.42 -2.20 -3.45
CA ILE A 73 16.72 -3.36 -2.92
C ILE A 73 16.77 -4.54 -3.90
N HIS A 74 16.69 -4.25 -5.19
CA HIS A 74 16.68 -5.30 -6.21
C HIS A 74 18.09 -5.58 -6.77
N GLU A 75 19.11 -5.31 -5.98
CA GLU A 75 20.50 -5.63 -6.33
C GLU A 75 20.98 -5.03 -7.64
N GLY A 76 20.54 -3.79 -7.88
CA GLY A 76 20.99 -3.07 -9.06
C GLY A 76 20.12 -3.25 -10.29
N GLU A 77 19.09 -4.06 -10.22
CA GLU A 77 18.17 -4.18 -11.33
C GLU A 77 17.40 -2.88 -11.49
N SER A 78 17.27 -2.44 -12.72
CA SER A 78 16.57 -1.21 -13.04
C SER A 78 15.09 -1.47 -13.23
N PHE A 79 14.28 -0.51 -12.82
CA PHE A 79 12.86 -0.54 -13.14
C PHE A 79 12.71 -0.41 -14.66
N ASP A 80 11.91 -1.27 -15.24
CA ASP A 80 11.72 -1.27 -16.69
C ASP A 80 10.56 -0.37 -17.10
N TYR A 81 10.90 0.81 -17.57
CA TYR A 81 9.90 1.81 -17.97
C TYR A 81 9.09 1.40 -19.18
N THR A 82 9.56 0.40 -19.93
CA THR A 82 8.80 -0.05 -21.10
C THR A 82 7.65 -0.95 -20.70
N LYS A 83 7.68 -1.48 -19.49
CA LYS A 83 6.66 -2.39 -18.99
C LYS A 83 5.80 -1.79 -17.88
N GLY A 84 6.16 -0.63 -17.41
CA GLY A 84 5.50 -0.08 -16.25
C GLY A 84 5.54 1.42 -16.16
N ILE A 85 5.15 1.90 -14.99
CA ILE A 85 5.07 3.33 -14.73
C ILE A 85 5.56 3.61 -13.32
N ILE A 86 5.91 4.88 -13.10
CA ILE A 86 6.15 5.39 -11.76
C ILE A 86 5.11 6.46 -11.54
N THR A 87 4.37 6.33 -10.48
CA THR A 87 3.30 7.26 -10.15
C THR A 87 3.28 7.50 -8.65
N THR A 88 2.40 8.37 -8.20
CA THR A 88 2.16 8.56 -6.78
C THR A 88 0.77 8.02 -6.48
N VAL A 89 0.66 7.39 -5.32
CA VAL A 89 -0.63 6.86 -4.86
C VAL A 89 -0.93 7.48 -3.52
N ASP A 90 -2.10 8.08 -3.40
CA ASP A 90 -2.51 8.72 -2.16
C ASP A 90 -3.47 7.84 -1.37
N ALA A 91 -3.55 8.11 -0.08
CA ALA A 91 -4.46 7.41 0.80
C ALA A 91 -4.96 8.35 1.87
N ASP A 92 -6.25 8.26 2.17
CA ASP A 92 -6.87 9.03 3.25
C ASP A 92 -6.99 8.10 4.45
N LEU A 93 -6.09 8.24 5.38
CA LEU A 93 -6.01 7.34 6.53
C LEU A 93 -7.22 7.45 7.45
N THR A 94 -7.73 8.66 7.63
CA THR A 94 -8.91 8.87 8.47
C THR A 94 -10.11 8.14 7.91
N ARG A 95 -10.30 8.26 6.60
CA ARG A 95 -11.40 7.61 5.92
C ARG A 95 -11.25 6.09 5.94
N TYR A 96 -10.03 5.60 5.74
CA TYR A 96 -9.76 4.18 5.74
C TYR A 96 -9.99 3.57 7.12
N ARG A 97 -9.57 4.28 8.17
CA ARG A 97 -9.77 3.82 9.55
C ARG A 97 -11.27 3.71 9.88
N LYS A 98 -12.06 4.69 9.46
CA LYS A 98 -13.50 4.64 9.66
C LYS A 98 -14.12 3.44 8.94
N LYS A 99 -13.63 3.16 7.76
CA LYS A 99 -14.10 2.03 6.95
C LYS A 99 -13.80 0.71 7.65
N LEU A 100 -12.60 0.58 8.21
CA LEU A 100 -12.20 -0.61 8.95
C LEU A 100 -13.05 -0.78 10.22
N ASP A 101 -13.20 0.28 10.99
CA ASP A 101 -13.96 0.24 12.23
C ASP A 101 -15.41 -0.17 11.97
N LYS A 102 -16.00 0.40 10.95
CA LYS A 102 -17.36 0.08 10.56
C LYS A 102 -17.50 -1.40 10.17
N LYS A 103 -16.51 -1.89 9.42
CA LYS A 103 -16.48 -3.27 8.99
C LYS A 103 -16.34 -4.22 10.19
N MET A 104 -15.50 -3.85 11.15
CA MET A 104 -15.30 -4.65 12.35
C MET A 104 -16.54 -4.70 13.23
N VAL A 105 -17.21 -3.56 13.40
CA VAL A 105 -18.44 -3.51 14.15
C VAL A 105 -19.50 -4.41 13.52
N ARG A 106 -19.63 -4.33 12.20
CA ARG A 106 -20.57 -5.17 11.47
C ARG A 106 -20.26 -6.64 11.67
N LYS A 107 -18.97 -6.97 11.63
CA LYS A 107 -18.52 -8.34 11.83
C LYS A 107 -18.87 -8.83 13.23
N ASN A 108 -18.67 -7.99 14.23
CA ASN A 108 -19.01 -8.33 15.60
C ASN A 108 -20.50 -8.57 15.79
N LEU A 109 -21.32 -7.80 15.09
CA LEU A 109 -22.76 -7.97 15.17
C LEU A 109 -23.24 -9.27 14.54
N THR A 110 -22.51 -9.79 13.57
CA THR A 110 -22.90 -11.02 12.90
C THR A 110 -22.39 -12.25 13.63
N ILE A 111 -21.40 -12.10 14.49
CA ILE A 111 -20.85 -13.23 15.25
C ILE A 111 -21.66 -13.37 16.53
N PRO A 112 -22.17 -14.56 16.81
CA PRO A 112 -22.89 -14.78 18.06
C PRO A 112 -22.04 -14.40 19.25
N SER A 113 -22.67 -13.84 20.24
CA SER A 113 -21.96 -13.33 21.41
C SER A 113 -21.10 -14.37 22.11
N TRP A 114 -21.46 -15.61 22.02
CA TRP A 114 -20.68 -16.65 22.66
C TRP A 114 -19.30 -16.82 22.04
N MET A 115 -19.17 -16.38 20.84
CA MET A 115 -17.89 -16.51 20.20
C MET A 115 -16.91 -15.52 20.68
N ASN A 116 -17.48 -14.55 21.11
CA ASN A 116 -16.63 -13.68 21.54
C ASN A 116 -16.28 -13.80 22.79
N VAL A 117 -16.50 -14.40 22.53
CA VAL A 117 -16.18 -14.65 23.34
C VAL A 117 -15.37 -15.04 23.62
N GLU A 118 -15.34 -15.23 23.59
CA GLU A 118 -14.67 -15.92 23.81
C GLU A 118 -14.03 -15.51 23.94
#